data_57ac31894599fe2ac9358454ed137ab1
#
_entry.id   57ac31894599fe2ac9358454ed137ab1
#
_cell.length_a   1.000
_cell.length_b   1.000
_cell.length_c   1.000
_cell.angle_alpha   90.00
_cell.angle_beta   90.00
_cell.angle_gamma   90.00
#
_symmetry.space_group_name_H-M   'P 1'
#
loop_
_entity.id
_entity.type
_entity.pdbx_description
1 polymer ?
#
loop_
_entity_poly.entity_id
_entity_poly.type
_entity_poly.pdbx_seq_one_letter_code
_entity_poly.pdbx_strand_id
1 'polypeptide(L)'
;MIIDRRFFLKSAASATIALPKLSLAANPPDIARHGLSAFGDLKYPADFANFDYASPDAPKGGRINFTPSYWYFNQNMQTFNTFNSFVRRGDAPPRMEMCFDTLMVTSWDEPDAVYCHLAETVTISDDGNRFTFKLRDIARWHDGTPITAADVKFSFETLKAEGHPQIALPLGPLTEATVEAGNTVTLVFDGTQSAQDILNIAAATPIISSAYYTENAFSESTLDAPLASGPYRVGRFNAGTFIEYERVDEYWAAELGTQKGLNHFGTIRIDFYQERQAAFEAFKKGDTTWREEFTSKTWATEYNFPSLEDGRVIKTLFDDEKRPSMQAWGVNTRREKFQDRRVRDAIALCFDFEWTNTNLFYGAYAQSHSQFAGSNYEASGVADANELALIEELEQSLELPEGIRNEAYLQPTSDGSGRDRTRLRQATGLLREAGWSRGDSGLLVNDNGETLDLEILIRASVFERILGPFVETMKAVGINASIRLVDPAQFQARTSTFDFDMCGMAMSFTATPTRSSLESIFGSKSADAEGSRNWPGTADPLIDAIIEKVGEAKNREDHQTAMRVLDRVLRLKRDWIPNWTSANHRVAYWDVFGFKPEKPDYFWPVEALWWFDEAKARAIDKA
;
A
#
# COMPACT_ATOMS: atom_id res chain seq x y z
N MET A 1 28.94 -77.73 -29.19
CA MET A 1 28.11 -78.19 -28.08
C MET A 1 27.46 -76.99 -27.42
N ILE A 2 26.23 -76.76 -27.73
CA ILE A 2 25.43 -75.56 -27.50
C ILE A 2 24.66 -75.78 -26.21
N ILE A 3 24.69 -74.84 -25.28
CA ILE A 3 23.75 -74.75 -24.14
C ILE A 3 23.11 -73.38 -24.15
N ASP A 4 21.83 -73.39 -24.43
CA ASP A 4 20.86 -72.31 -24.40
C ASP A 4 20.51 -71.95 -22.96
N ARG A 5 20.57 -70.68 -22.56
CA ARG A 5 20.09 -70.16 -21.27
C ARG A 5 19.11 -69.01 -21.50
N ARG A 6 17.84 -69.36 -21.48
CA ARG A 6 16.73 -68.39 -21.38
C ARG A 6 16.75 -67.69 -20.03
N PHE A 7 16.95 -66.40 -20.06
CA PHE A 7 16.80 -65.55 -18.89
C PHE A 7 15.33 -65.21 -18.69
N PHE A 8 14.83 -65.58 -17.53
CA PHE A 8 13.55 -65.07 -17.00
C PHE A 8 13.73 -63.65 -16.51
N LEU A 9 13.12 -62.68 -17.20
CA LEU A 9 12.91 -61.32 -16.71
C LEU A 9 11.65 -61.31 -15.84
N LYS A 10 11.82 -61.25 -14.52
CA LYS A 10 10.75 -60.89 -13.58
C LYS A 10 10.57 -59.38 -13.64
N SER A 11 9.44 -58.93 -14.16
CA SER A 11 8.96 -57.53 -14.02
C SER A 11 8.60 -57.27 -12.57
N ALA A 12 9.46 -56.55 -11.86
CA ALA A 12 9.09 -55.93 -10.60
C ALA A 12 8.34 -54.63 -10.91
N ALA A 13 7.03 -54.64 -10.79
CA ALA A 13 6.22 -53.43 -10.81
C ALA A 13 6.53 -52.64 -9.50
N SER A 14 7.33 -51.60 -9.61
CA SER A 14 7.49 -50.61 -8.55
C SER A 14 6.18 -49.83 -8.42
N ALA A 15 5.35 -50.23 -7.46
CA ALA A 15 4.25 -49.39 -7.00
C ALA A 15 4.85 -48.19 -6.28
N THR A 16 4.90 -47.07 -6.97
CA THR A 16 5.15 -45.78 -6.35
C THR A 16 3.95 -45.46 -5.47
N ILE A 17 4.06 -45.71 -4.19
CA ILE A 17 3.12 -45.21 -3.19
C ILE A 17 3.34 -43.71 -3.17
N ALA A 18 2.47 -42.98 -3.84
CA ALA A 18 2.34 -41.55 -3.64
C ALA A 18 1.89 -41.33 -2.19
N LEU A 19 2.84 -41.02 -1.31
CA LEU A 19 2.53 -40.47 0.00
C LEU A 19 1.66 -39.25 -0.24
N PRO A 20 0.48 -39.14 0.39
CA PRO A 20 -0.27 -37.92 0.33
C PRO A 20 0.66 -36.80 0.85
N LYS A 21 0.89 -35.75 0.05
CA LYS A 21 1.45 -34.51 0.57
C LYS A 21 0.53 -34.09 1.69
N LEU A 22 0.98 -34.27 2.93
CA LEU A 22 0.37 -33.59 4.07
C LEU A 22 0.42 -32.10 3.71
N SER A 23 -0.70 -31.57 3.30
CA SER A 23 -0.95 -30.14 3.35
C SER A 23 -0.85 -29.80 4.84
N LEU A 24 0.30 -29.27 5.25
CA LEU A 24 0.42 -28.66 6.56
C LEU A 24 -0.68 -27.58 6.57
N ALA A 25 -1.71 -27.79 7.37
CA ALA A 25 -2.69 -26.74 7.63
C ALA A 25 -1.88 -25.50 8.05
N ALA A 26 -2.11 -24.39 7.37
CA ALA A 26 -1.29 -23.19 7.50
C ALA A 26 -1.06 -22.80 8.95
N ASN A 27 -2.06 -22.96 9.81
CA ASN A 27 -1.97 -22.72 11.26
C ASN A 27 -2.81 -23.79 12.00
N PRO A 28 -2.21 -24.90 12.53
CA PRO A 28 -2.96 -25.91 13.29
C PRO A 28 -3.75 -25.28 14.45
N PRO A 29 -5.00 -25.72 14.69
CA PRO A 29 -5.84 -25.19 15.75
C PRO A 29 -5.31 -25.49 17.16
N ASP A 30 -5.78 -24.74 18.15
CA ASP A 30 -5.58 -24.93 19.60
C ASP A 30 -4.11 -25.03 20.06
N ILE A 31 -3.16 -24.60 19.24
CA ILE A 31 -1.74 -24.51 19.59
C ILE A 31 -1.35 -23.06 19.78
N ALA A 32 -0.79 -22.73 20.96
CA ALA A 32 -0.23 -21.42 21.25
C ALA A 32 1.01 -21.14 20.38
N ARG A 33 1.06 -19.99 19.71
CA ARG A 33 2.09 -19.63 18.72
C ARG A 33 2.66 -18.26 19.01
N HIS A 34 3.89 -18.05 18.60
CA HIS A 34 4.60 -16.78 18.67
C HIS A 34 4.40 -15.89 17.43
N GLY A 35 3.74 -16.40 16.39
CA GLY A 35 3.49 -15.72 15.14
C GLY A 35 2.50 -16.46 14.26
N LEU A 36 2.00 -15.78 13.24
CA LEU A 36 1.09 -16.30 12.24
C LEU A 36 1.61 -15.95 10.86
N SER A 37 1.42 -16.85 9.89
CA SER A 37 1.58 -16.57 8.47
C SER A 37 0.28 -16.94 7.76
N ALA A 38 -0.05 -16.22 6.71
CA ALA A 38 -1.21 -16.54 5.89
C ALA A 38 -1.17 -17.98 5.35
N PHE A 39 0.02 -18.50 5.11
CA PHE A 39 0.25 -19.83 4.54
C PHE A 39 1.02 -20.78 5.47
N GLY A 40 1.22 -20.42 6.74
CA GLY A 40 1.65 -21.29 7.82
C GLY A 40 3.16 -21.43 8.05
N ASP A 41 4.00 -20.78 7.28
CA ASP A 41 5.45 -20.78 7.45
C ASP A 41 5.93 -19.45 8.05
N LEU A 42 6.85 -19.55 9.02
CA LEU A 42 7.48 -18.42 9.68
C LEU A 42 9.00 -18.54 9.52
N LYS A 43 9.67 -17.44 9.16
CA LYS A 43 11.12 -17.36 9.05
C LYS A 43 11.79 -17.40 10.43
N TYR A 44 11.22 -16.72 11.39
CA TYR A 44 11.82 -16.55 12.71
C TYR A 44 11.25 -17.56 13.73
N PRO A 45 12.11 -18.26 14.52
CA PRO A 45 11.67 -19.16 15.58
C PRO A 45 11.10 -18.38 16.78
N ALA A 46 10.48 -19.08 17.72
CA ALA A 46 9.80 -18.47 18.88
C ALA A 46 10.73 -17.64 19.79
N ASP A 47 12.00 -17.96 19.82
CA ASP A 47 13.03 -17.35 20.65
C ASP A 47 14.00 -16.47 19.85
N PHE A 48 13.59 -15.97 18.68
CA PHE A 48 14.46 -15.11 17.86
C PHE A 48 14.87 -13.85 18.64
N ALA A 49 16.17 -13.50 18.51
CA ALA A 49 16.75 -12.39 19.27
C ALA A 49 16.38 -11.00 18.68
N ASN A 50 16.28 -10.91 17.36
CA ASN A 50 15.89 -9.74 16.59
C ASN A 50 15.61 -10.15 15.14
N PHE A 51 14.93 -9.31 14.40
CA PHE A 51 14.80 -9.46 12.95
C PHE A 51 16.15 -9.30 12.24
N ASP A 52 16.35 -9.98 11.11
CA ASP A 52 17.62 -9.93 10.35
C ASP A 52 17.95 -8.52 9.84
N TYR A 53 16.95 -7.72 9.54
CA TYR A 53 17.11 -6.32 9.10
C TYR A 53 17.37 -5.34 10.25
N ALA A 54 17.18 -5.74 11.50
CA ALA A 54 17.44 -4.91 12.68
C ALA A 54 18.94 -4.76 12.97
N SER A 55 19.33 -3.72 13.71
CA SER A 55 20.73 -3.37 14.04
C SER A 55 20.92 -3.25 15.55
N PRO A 56 21.00 -4.36 16.31
CA PRO A 56 21.06 -4.33 17.79
C PRO A 56 22.24 -3.52 18.37
N ASP A 57 23.36 -3.49 17.65
CA ASP A 57 24.58 -2.81 18.09
C ASP A 57 24.66 -1.35 17.64
N ALA A 58 23.67 -0.85 16.90
CA ALA A 58 23.64 0.53 16.45
C ALA A 58 23.42 1.50 17.63
N PRO A 59 24.10 2.68 17.60
CA PRO A 59 23.94 3.67 18.68
C PRO A 59 22.51 4.21 18.72
N LYS A 60 22.02 4.43 19.94
CA LYS A 60 20.73 5.09 20.19
C LYS A 60 20.97 6.58 20.44
N GLY A 61 20.08 7.42 19.92
CA GLY A 61 20.13 8.88 20.10
C GLY A 61 20.18 9.65 18.80
N GLY A 62 20.58 10.90 18.87
CA GLY A 62 20.59 11.78 17.70
C GLY A 62 19.20 12.05 17.13
N ARG A 63 19.17 12.60 15.92
CA ARG A 63 17.94 13.13 15.34
C ARG A 63 17.88 12.87 13.83
N ILE A 64 16.70 12.57 13.33
CA ILE A 64 16.35 12.65 11.92
C ILE A 64 15.29 13.74 11.69
N ASN A 65 15.50 14.58 10.67
CA ASN A 65 14.56 15.61 10.25
C ASN A 65 14.19 15.38 8.80
N PHE A 66 12.89 15.33 8.51
CA PHE A 66 12.41 15.18 7.13
C PHE A 66 11.03 15.80 6.93
N THR A 67 10.61 15.90 5.68
CA THR A 67 9.24 16.18 5.29
C THR A 67 8.51 14.87 5.05
N PRO A 68 7.22 14.74 5.43
CA PRO A 68 6.49 13.49 5.27
C PRO A 68 6.33 13.11 3.80
N SER A 69 6.52 11.82 3.51
CA SER A 69 6.39 11.24 2.17
C SER A 69 5.12 10.44 1.98
N TYR A 70 4.54 9.92 3.06
CA TYR A 70 3.29 9.18 3.09
C TYR A 70 2.49 9.47 4.37
N TRP A 71 1.21 9.14 4.36
CA TRP A 71 0.28 9.37 5.47
C TRP A 71 -0.81 8.29 5.49
N TYR A 72 -1.45 8.12 6.64
CA TYR A 72 -2.55 7.20 6.86
C TYR A 72 -3.77 7.92 7.44
N PHE A 73 -4.94 7.35 7.26
CA PHE A 73 -6.19 7.80 7.88
C PHE A 73 -6.48 9.29 7.63
N ASN A 74 -6.66 10.09 8.69
CA ASN A 74 -6.86 11.54 8.62
C ASN A 74 -5.56 12.34 8.71
N GLN A 75 -4.38 11.71 8.56
CA GLN A 75 -3.10 12.43 8.60
C GLN A 75 -2.94 13.38 7.41
N ASN A 76 -2.32 14.54 7.68
CA ASN A 76 -2.07 15.58 6.68
C ASN A 76 -0.56 15.88 6.58
N MET A 77 -0.05 16.03 5.36
CA MET A 77 1.37 16.28 5.11
C MET A 77 1.78 17.76 5.22
N GLN A 78 0.84 18.68 5.41
CA GLN A 78 1.10 20.13 5.41
C GLN A 78 0.78 20.80 6.73
N THR A 79 -0.06 20.17 7.58
CA THR A 79 -0.51 20.74 8.85
C THR A 79 -1.12 19.66 9.73
N PHE A 80 -1.47 20.03 10.98
CA PHE A 80 -2.32 19.21 11.85
C PHE A 80 -3.07 20.10 12.85
N ASN A 81 -4.19 19.61 13.35
CA ASN A 81 -5.02 20.25 14.35
C ASN A 81 -5.57 19.25 15.40
N THR A 82 -5.14 17.99 15.32
CA THR A 82 -5.47 16.94 16.28
C THR A 82 -4.33 15.92 16.37
N PHE A 83 -4.19 15.23 17.52
CA PHE A 83 -3.36 14.04 17.65
C PHE A 83 -4.15 12.74 17.52
N ASN A 84 -5.47 12.81 17.38
CA ASN A 84 -6.28 11.63 17.10
C ASN A 84 -6.22 11.32 15.60
N SER A 85 -5.34 10.37 15.22
CA SER A 85 -5.18 9.95 13.83
C SER A 85 -6.15 8.84 13.40
N PHE A 86 -7.00 8.36 14.31
CA PHE A 86 -7.82 7.16 14.07
C PHE A 86 -9.28 7.45 13.75
N VAL A 87 -9.67 8.71 13.66
CA VAL A 87 -11.03 9.17 13.36
C VAL A 87 -11.10 9.90 12.02
N ARG A 88 -12.31 10.15 11.51
CA ARG A 88 -12.49 10.93 10.27
C ARG A 88 -12.23 12.43 10.43
N ARG A 89 -12.41 12.96 11.64
CA ARG A 89 -12.45 14.39 11.90
C ARG A 89 -11.05 14.93 12.24
N GLY A 90 -10.73 16.09 11.70
CA GLY A 90 -9.48 16.78 11.93
C GLY A 90 -8.36 16.28 11.01
N ASP A 91 -7.24 17.01 11.06
CA ASP A 91 -5.98 16.67 10.39
C ASP A 91 -4.98 16.24 11.45
N ALA A 92 -4.52 14.99 11.42
CA ALA A 92 -3.49 14.49 12.32
C ALA A 92 -2.09 14.61 11.68
N PRO A 93 -1.02 14.70 12.47
CA PRO A 93 0.34 14.67 11.93
C PRO A 93 0.70 13.24 11.49
N PRO A 94 1.53 13.09 10.44
CA PRO A 94 2.06 11.79 10.04
C PRO A 94 2.89 11.13 11.14
N ARG A 95 2.93 9.80 11.17
CA ARG A 95 3.70 8.96 12.10
C ARG A 95 3.12 8.85 13.52
N MET A 96 1.88 9.28 13.75
CA MET A 96 1.21 9.03 15.04
C MET A 96 1.14 7.55 15.41
N GLU A 97 1.12 6.66 14.43
CA GLU A 97 1.12 5.21 14.61
C GLU A 97 2.34 4.70 15.39
N MET A 98 3.49 5.38 15.34
CA MET A 98 4.67 5.01 16.13
C MET A 98 4.49 5.16 17.64
N CYS A 99 3.47 5.88 18.06
CA CYS A 99 3.16 6.05 19.48
C CYS A 99 2.40 4.86 20.09
N PHE A 100 1.86 3.96 19.28
CA PHE A 100 0.96 2.89 19.73
C PHE A 100 1.49 1.51 19.37
N ASP A 101 1.33 0.57 20.29
CA ASP A 101 1.58 -0.84 20.02
C ASP A 101 0.34 -1.52 19.45
N THR A 102 0.59 -2.69 18.84
CA THR A 102 -0.41 -3.58 18.27
C THR A 102 -0.28 -4.97 18.90
N LEU A 103 -1.28 -5.84 18.74
CA LEU A 103 -1.20 -7.22 19.25
C LEU A 103 -0.01 -7.98 18.66
N MET A 104 0.22 -7.81 17.38
CA MET A 104 1.31 -8.43 16.61
C MET A 104 2.00 -7.36 15.76
N VAL A 105 3.18 -7.65 15.21
CA VAL A 105 3.89 -6.80 14.26
C VAL A 105 4.19 -7.56 12.98
N THR A 106 4.09 -6.86 11.84
CA THR A 106 4.45 -7.41 10.54
C THR A 106 5.96 -7.56 10.42
N SER A 107 6.44 -8.70 9.91
CA SER A 107 7.82 -8.84 9.44
C SER A 107 8.00 -8.05 8.13
N TRP A 108 9.11 -7.31 8.00
CA TRP A 108 9.37 -6.52 6.80
C TRP A 108 10.15 -7.28 5.72
N ASP A 109 10.63 -8.46 6.03
CA ASP A 109 11.36 -9.35 5.12
C ASP A 109 10.61 -10.67 4.83
N GLU A 110 9.33 -10.74 5.23
CA GLU A 110 8.39 -11.82 4.89
C GLU A 110 7.11 -11.22 4.31
N PRO A 111 6.52 -11.81 3.26
CA PRO A 111 5.39 -11.20 2.56
C PRO A 111 4.06 -11.26 3.33
N ASP A 112 3.93 -12.20 4.26
CA ASP A 112 2.65 -12.58 4.85
C ASP A 112 2.76 -13.13 6.28
N ALA A 113 3.75 -12.67 7.04
CA ALA A 113 3.99 -13.09 8.42
C ALA A 113 3.88 -11.94 9.42
N VAL A 114 3.30 -12.26 10.59
CA VAL A 114 3.22 -11.38 11.76
C VAL A 114 3.67 -12.12 13.00
N TYR A 115 4.33 -11.41 13.90
CA TYR A 115 4.89 -11.96 15.14
C TYR A 115 4.25 -11.31 16.36
N CYS A 116 4.00 -12.12 17.41
CA CYS A 116 3.43 -11.64 18.65
C CYS A 116 4.29 -10.53 19.27
N HIS A 117 3.65 -9.39 19.55
CA HIS A 117 4.27 -8.22 20.13
C HIS A 117 3.68 -7.90 21.51
N LEU A 118 2.55 -7.18 21.58
CA LEU A 118 1.81 -7.00 22.83
C LEU A 118 1.27 -8.34 23.32
N ALA A 119 0.80 -9.19 22.41
CA ALA A 119 0.52 -10.59 22.71
C ALA A 119 1.83 -11.37 22.98
N GLU A 120 1.81 -12.28 23.95
CA GLU A 120 2.83 -13.30 24.15
C GLU A 120 2.62 -14.47 23.20
N THR A 121 1.37 -14.89 23.06
CA THR A 121 0.95 -15.98 22.17
C THR A 121 -0.41 -15.71 21.56
N VAL A 122 -0.66 -16.38 20.44
CA VAL A 122 -1.98 -16.45 19.79
C VAL A 122 -2.37 -17.90 19.57
N THR A 123 -3.65 -18.23 19.79
CA THR A 123 -4.27 -19.52 19.50
C THR A 123 -5.45 -19.34 18.55
N ILE A 124 -5.63 -20.24 17.60
CA ILE A 124 -6.73 -20.21 16.62
C ILE A 124 -7.63 -21.41 16.88
N SER A 125 -8.95 -21.23 16.86
CA SER A 125 -9.92 -22.34 16.95
C SER A 125 -9.95 -23.20 15.68
N ASP A 126 -10.51 -24.42 15.78
CA ASP A 126 -10.64 -25.36 14.66
C ASP A 126 -11.38 -24.78 13.46
N ASP A 127 -12.39 -23.93 13.69
CA ASP A 127 -13.18 -23.28 12.65
C ASP A 127 -12.50 -22.03 12.05
N GLY A 128 -11.34 -21.62 12.58
CA GLY A 128 -10.59 -20.44 12.12
C GLY A 128 -11.24 -19.10 12.45
N ASN A 129 -12.29 -19.08 13.29
CA ASN A 129 -13.07 -17.87 13.57
C ASN A 129 -12.80 -17.24 14.93
N ARG A 130 -12.04 -17.90 15.80
CA ARG A 130 -11.70 -17.40 17.13
C ARG A 130 -10.18 -17.28 17.27
N PHE A 131 -9.72 -16.11 17.65
CA PHE A 131 -8.30 -15.82 17.89
C PHE A 131 -8.12 -15.38 19.33
N THR A 132 -7.47 -16.22 20.12
CA THR A 132 -7.21 -15.98 21.55
C THR A 132 -5.78 -15.49 21.74
N PHE A 133 -5.63 -14.28 22.22
CA PHE A 133 -4.35 -13.61 22.48
C PHE A 133 -4.09 -13.55 23.98
N LYS A 134 -3.02 -14.18 24.45
CA LYS A 134 -2.50 -13.98 25.80
C LYS A 134 -1.53 -12.79 25.78
N LEU A 135 -1.79 -11.77 26.56
CA LEU A 135 -0.95 -10.58 26.59
C LEU A 135 0.28 -10.77 27.49
N ARG A 136 1.35 -10.03 27.21
CA ARG A 136 2.57 -10.01 28.04
C ARG A 136 2.33 -9.23 29.33
N ASP A 137 2.71 -9.81 30.47
CA ASP A 137 2.57 -9.15 31.77
C ASP A 137 3.50 -7.94 31.95
N ILE A 138 4.55 -7.82 31.12
CA ILE A 138 5.49 -6.70 31.13
C ILE A 138 4.99 -5.46 30.35
N ALA A 139 3.93 -5.58 29.56
CA ALA A 139 3.43 -4.52 28.71
C ALA A 139 2.90 -3.35 29.54
N ARG A 140 3.31 -2.12 29.17
CA ARG A 140 3.01 -0.88 29.92
C ARG A 140 2.67 0.27 28.99
N TRP A 141 1.76 1.10 29.46
CA TRP A 141 1.57 2.45 28.94
C TRP A 141 2.75 3.35 29.30
N HIS A 142 2.87 4.51 28.64
CA HIS A 142 3.96 5.47 28.91
C HIS A 142 3.95 6.05 30.33
N ASP A 143 2.85 5.97 31.04
CA ASP A 143 2.74 6.34 32.46
C ASP A 143 3.14 5.21 33.42
N GLY A 144 3.53 4.05 32.92
CA GLY A 144 3.93 2.87 33.68
C GLY A 144 2.77 1.96 34.09
N THR A 145 1.52 2.32 33.83
CA THR A 145 0.36 1.45 34.11
C THR A 145 0.32 0.24 33.16
N PRO A 146 -0.18 -0.92 33.61
CA PRO A 146 -0.21 -2.12 32.79
C PRO A 146 -1.23 -2.02 31.63
N ILE A 147 -0.88 -2.60 30.50
CA ILE A 147 -1.82 -2.82 29.39
C ILE A 147 -2.57 -4.12 29.66
N THR A 148 -3.88 -4.09 29.48
CA THR A 148 -4.77 -5.21 29.83
C THR A 148 -5.61 -5.71 28.67
N ALA A 149 -6.16 -6.92 28.80
CA ALA A 149 -7.13 -7.45 27.85
C ALA A 149 -8.39 -6.57 27.69
N ALA A 150 -8.72 -5.78 28.73
CA ALA A 150 -9.82 -4.80 28.65
C ALA A 150 -9.49 -3.64 27.69
N ASP A 151 -8.24 -3.19 27.64
CA ASP A 151 -7.80 -2.17 26.68
C ASP A 151 -7.87 -2.70 25.25
N VAL A 152 -7.50 -3.95 25.01
CA VAL A 152 -7.63 -4.59 23.71
C VAL A 152 -9.09 -4.66 23.27
N LYS A 153 -9.97 -5.19 24.12
CA LYS A 153 -11.42 -5.22 23.85
C LYS A 153 -11.95 -3.84 23.51
N PHE A 154 -11.66 -2.86 24.36
CA PHE A 154 -12.06 -1.46 24.15
C PHE A 154 -11.57 -0.92 22.81
N SER A 155 -10.31 -1.17 22.46
CA SER A 155 -9.71 -0.69 21.21
C SER A 155 -10.46 -1.24 19.99
N PHE A 156 -10.67 -2.54 19.94
CA PHE A 156 -11.34 -3.19 18.80
C PHE A 156 -12.80 -2.75 18.66
N GLU A 157 -13.54 -2.65 19.75
CA GLU A 157 -14.94 -2.22 19.75
C GLU A 157 -15.07 -0.74 19.35
N THR A 158 -14.24 0.14 19.93
CA THR A 158 -14.27 1.58 19.66
C THR A 158 -13.84 1.89 18.22
N LEU A 159 -12.73 1.30 17.76
CA LEU A 159 -12.23 1.52 16.41
C LEU A 159 -13.16 0.93 15.32
N LYS A 160 -13.86 -0.16 15.63
CA LYS A 160 -14.91 -0.68 14.74
C LYS A 160 -16.10 0.28 14.66
N ALA A 161 -16.53 0.85 15.79
CA ALA A 161 -17.74 1.67 15.87
C ALA A 161 -17.52 3.13 15.40
N GLU A 162 -16.39 3.73 15.77
CA GLU A 162 -16.14 5.17 15.63
C GLU A 162 -14.87 5.50 14.83
N GLY A 163 -14.08 4.50 14.49
CA GLY A 163 -12.80 4.68 13.80
C GLY A 163 -12.93 5.18 12.36
N HIS A 164 -11.81 5.64 11.82
CA HIS A 164 -11.69 5.97 10.41
C HIS A 164 -12.10 4.76 9.55
N PRO A 165 -12.80 4.90 8.41
CA PRO A 165 -13.25 3.78 7.58
C PRO A 165 -12.16 2.80 7.18
N GLN A 166 -10.95 3.25 6.97
CA GLN A 166 -9.80 2.40 6.67
C GLN A 166 -9.43 1.44 7.83
N ILE A 167 -9.87 1.72 9.06
CA ILE A 167 -9.73 0.84 10.23
C ILE A 167 -11.03 0.07 10.47
N ALA A 168 -12.16 0.78 10.46
CA ALA A 168 -13.46 0.21 10.81
C ALA A 168 -13.95 -0.85 9.81
N LEU A 169 -13.74 -0.63 8.50
CA LEU A 169 -14.21 -1.58 7.46
C LEU A 169 -13.51 -2.95 7.55
N PRO A 170 -12.16 -3.04 7.70
CA PRO A 170 -11.51 -4.33 7.94
C PRO A 170 -11.99 -5.04 9.22
N LEU A 171 -12.42 -4.31 10.24
CA LEU A 171 -12.99 -4.87 11.46
C LEU A 171 -14.47 -5.29 11.31
N GLY A 172 -15.07 -5.11 10.16
CA GLY A 172 -16.45 -5.52 9.88
C GLY A 172 -16.79 -6.94 10.32
N PRO A 173 -15.98 -7.97 9.95
CA PRO A 173 -16.21 -9.36 10.32
C PRO A 173 -16.07 -9.68 11.83
N LEU A 174 -15.44 -8.82 12.63
CA LEU A 174 -15.34 -9.00 14.09
C LEU A 174 -16.73 -8.91 14.73
N THR A 175 -17.21 -9.99 15.35
CA THR A 175 -18.52 -10.04 16.00
C THR A 175 -18.45 -9.79 17.49
N GLU A 176 -17.37 -10.19 18.15
CA GLU A 176 -17.22 -10.11 19.60
C GLU A 176 -15.75 -10.00 19.99
N ALA A 177 -15.46 -9.26 21.07
CA ALA A 177 -14.20 -9.27 21.79
C ALA A 177 -14.46 -9.59 23.27
N THR A 178 -13.95 -10.74 23.74
CA THR A 178 -14.20 -11.25 25.10
C THR A 178 -12.92 -11.22 25.94
N VAL A 179 -13.00 -10.63 27.14
CA VAL A 179 -11.90 -10.67 28.13
C VAL A 179 -12.01 -11.96 28.92
N GLU A 180 -10.91 -12.70 29.00
CA GLU A 180 -10.79 -13.94 29.74
C GLU A 180 -9.80 -13.81 30.91
N ALA A 181 -9.70 -14.85 31.74
CA ALA A 181 -8.74 -14.87 32.85
C ALA A 181 -7.30 -14.84 32.35
N GLY A 182 -6.34 -14.37 33.18
CA GLY A 182 -4.91 -14.39 32.89
C GLY A 182 -4.48 -13.41 31.80
N ASN A 183 -5.10 -12.21 31.79
CA ASN A 183 -4.81 -11.15 30.82
C ASN A 183 -4.92 -11.62 29.35
N THR A 184 -5.99 -12.32 29.04
CA THR A 184 -6.26 -12.94 27.74
C THR A 184 -7.50 -12.31 27.11
N VAL A 185 -7.46 -12.12 25.78
CA VAL A 185 -8.58 -11.61 24.98
C VAL A 185 -8.85 -12.55 23.82
N THR A 186 -10.11 -12.87 23.59
CA THR A 186 -10.56 -13.64 22.43
C THR A 186 -11.34 -12.73 21.47
N LEU A 187 -10.89 -12.66 20.23
CA LEU A 187 -11.57 -11.99 19.12
C LEU A 187 -12.33 -13.05 18.31
N VAL A 188 -13.62 -12.82 18.08
CA VAL A 188 -14.51 -13.73 17.35
C VAL A 188 -14.95 -13.06 16.05
N PHE A 189 -14.83 -13.78 14.94
CA PHE A 189 -15.19 -13.32 13.61
C PHE A 189 -16.35 -14.15 13.04
N ASP A 190 -17.06 -13.62 12.04
CA ASP A 190 -18.23 -14.22 11.41
C ASP A 190 -17.93 -15.27 10.33
N GLY A 191 -16.64 -15.49 10.02
CA GLY A 191 -16.21 -16.46 9.01
C GLY A 191 -16.08 -15.87 7.59
N THR A 192 -16.32 -14.59 7.42
CA THR A 192 -16.14 -13.92 6.10
C THR A 192 -14.72 -13.37 5.88
N GLN A 193 -13.90 -13.33 6.93
CA GLN A 193 -12.50 -12.89 6.89
C GLN A 193 -11.60 -13.94 6.22
N SER A 194 -10.60 -13.47 5.48
CA SER A 194 -9.49 -14.32 5.04
C SER A 194 -8.40 -14.44 6.13
N ALA A 195 -7.50 -15.43 6.00
CA ALA A 195 -6.34 -15.53 6.90
C ALA A 195 -5.47 -14.26 6.85
N GLN A 196 -5.27 -13.68 5.66
CA GLN A 196 -4.52 -12.45 5.46
C GLN A 196 -5.17 -11.24 6.14
N ASP A 197 -6.51 -11.15 6.13
CA ASP A 197 -7.23 -10.07 6.82
C ASP A 197 -6.95 -10.08 8.32
N ILE A 198 -6.93 -11.27 8.94
CA ILE A 198 -6.62 -11.41 10.37
C ILE A 198 -5.21 -10.95 10.70
N LEU A 199 -4.22 -11.30 9.86
CA LEU A 199 -2.84 -10.84 10.05
C LEU A 199 -2.77 -9.30 10.05
N ASN A 200 -3.41 -8.66 9.07
CA ASN A 200 -3.48 -7.21 9.00
C ASN A 200 -4.20 -6.61 10.20
N ILE A 201 -5.35 -7.16 10.60
CA ILE A 201 -6.11 -6.70 11.76
C ILE A 201 -5.24 -6.76 13.04
N ALA A 202 -4.55 -7.86 13.28
CA ALA A 202 -3.74 -8.05 14.48
C ALA A 202 -2.48 -7.14 14.51
N ALA A 203 -1.92 -6.81 13.33
CA ALA A 203 -0.69 -6.03 13.22
C ALA A 203 -0.91 -4.54 12.93
N ALA A 204 -2.10 -4.11 12.52
CA ALA A 204 -2.39 -2.73 12.16
C ALA A 204 -3.41 -2.03 13.08
N THR A 205 -4.14 -2.77 13.92
CA THR A 205 -5.09 -2.16 14.86
C THR A 205 -4.34 -1.66 16.10
N PRO A 206 -4.25 -0.33 16.31
CA PRO A 206 -3.56 0.22 17.47
C PRO A 206 -4.34 -0.12 18.76
N ILE A 207 -3.60 -0.43 19.82
CA ILE A 207 -4.21 -0.60 21.15
C ILE A 207 -4.19 0.75 21.85
N ILE A 208 -5.38 1.20 22.27
CA ILE A 208 -5.64 2.50 22.92
C ILE A 208 -6.11 2.31 24.36
N SER A 209 -5.77 3.23 25.24
CA SER A 209 -6.07 3.14 26.68
C SER A 209 -7.55 3.34 26.97
N SER A 210 -8.22 2.34 27.48
CA SER A 210 -9.61 2.43 27.94
C SER A 210 -9.78 3.44 29.07
N ALA A 211 -8.80 3.52 29.99
CA ALA A 211 -8.80 4.47 31.08
C ALA A 211 -8.71 5.92 30.57
N TYR A 212 -7.79 6.21 29.64
CA TYR A 212 -7.66 7.53 29.04
C TYR A 212 -8.96 7.98 28.35
N TYR A 213 -9.56 7.12 27.54
CA TYR A 213 -10.77 7.45 26.79
C TYR A 213 -12.07 7.35 27.60
N THR A 214 -12.01 6.91 28.85
CA THR A 214 -13.12 7.09 29.80
C THR A 214 -13.27 8.55 30.23
N GLU A 215 -12.16 9.28 30.30
CA GLU A 215 -12.13 10.71 30.68
C GLU A 215 -12.12 11.64 29.46
N ASN A 216 -11.77 11.14 28.28
CA ASN A 216 -11.62 11.88 27.03
C ASN A 216 -12.46 11.23 25.93
N ALA A 217 -13.34 11.97 25.27
CA ALA A 217 -14.15 11.40 24.19
C ALA A 217 -13.29 11.01 22.98
N PHE A 218 -13.42 9.76 22.52
CA PHE A 218 -12.60 9.23 21.41
C PHE A 218 -12.76 10.03 20.11
N SER A 219 -13.95 10.52 19.81
CA SER A 219 -14.26 11.25 18.58
C SER A 219 -13.81 12.73 18.59
N GLU A 220 -13.26 13.24 19.70
CA GLU A 220 -12.86 14.64 19.81
C GLU A 220 -11.51 14.90 19.12
N SER A 221 -11.41 16.11 18.53
CA SER A 221 -10.16 16.64 17.98
C SER A 221 -9.44 17.45 19.08
N THR A 222 -8.29 16.98 19.53
CA THR A 222 -7.47 17.62 20.54
C THR A 222 -5.99 17.61 20.17
N LEU A 223 -5.25 18.59 20.68
CA LEU A 223 -3.78 18.62 20.67
C LEU A 223 -3.18 18.18 22.01
N ASP A 224 -4.00 17.60 22.90
CA ASP A 224 -3.49 16.88 24.06
C ASP A 224 -2.99 15.50 23.61
N ALA A 225 -1.74 15.19 23.96
CA ALA A 225 -1.13 13.92 23.56
C ALA A 225 -1.85 12.75 24.24
N PRO A 226 -2.34 11.75 23.50
CA PRO A 226 -3.00 10.59 24.08
C PRO A 226 -2.02 9.75 24.90
N LEU A 227 -2.52 9.05 25.93
CA LEU A 227 -1.74 8.01 26.61
C LEU A 227 -1.49 6.87 25.61
N ALA A 228 -0.22 6.59 25.37
CA ALA A 228 0.25 5.66 24.36
C ALA A 228 1.25 4.65 24.96
N SER A 229 1.73 3.69 24.16
CA SER A 229 2.56 2.57 24.63
C SER A 229 3.78 2.29 23.76
N GLY A 230 3.84 2.86 22.56
CA GLY A 230 4.84 2.54 21.54
C GLY A 230 6.24 3.11 21.81
N PRO A 231 7.21 2.86 20.89
CA PRO A 231 8.61 3.27 21.07
C PRO A 231 8.82 4.79 21.06
N TYR A 232 7.84 5.55 20.59
CA TYR A 232 7.89 7.01 20.56
C TYR A 232 6.64 7.61 21.22
N ARG A 233 6.77 8.85 21.69
CA ARG A 233 5.68 9.68 22.18
C ARG A 233 5.72 11.05 21.51
N VAL A 234 4.60 11.76 21.53
CA VAL A 234 4.55 13.15 21.07
C VAL A 234 5.44 14.01 21.95
N GLY A 235 6.39 14.70 21.34
CA GLY A 235 7.30 15.66 21.95
C GLY A 235 6.87 17.10 21.68
N ARG A 236 7.85 17.96 21.35
CA ARG A 236 7.58 19.36 21.00
C ARG A 236 6.88 19.47 19.65
N PHE A 237 5.99 20.44 19.54
CA PHE A 237 5.31 20.72 18.27
C PHE A 237 4.93 22.19 18.13
N ASN A 238 4.70 22.58 16.88
CA ASN A 238 4.02 23.81 16.51
C ASN A 238 3.16 23.49 15.28
N ALA A 239 1.85 23.45 15.49
CA ALA A 239 0.89 23.06 14.46
C ALA A 239 1.11 23.89 13.18
N GLY A 240 1.14 23.20 12.03
CA GLY A 240 1.44 23.78 10.72
C GLY A 240 2.92 24.09 10.46
N THR A 241 3.82 23.85 11.39
CA THR A 241 5.26 24.07 11.22
C THR A 241 6.06 22.79 11.41
N PHE A 242 5.92 22.12 12.57
CA PHE A 242 6.63 20.88 12.87
C PHE A 242 5.97 20.07 13.98
N ILE A 243 6.31 18.79 14.02
CA ILE A 243 6.13 17.90 15.16
C ILE A 243 7.40 17.11 15.42
N GLU A 244 7.71 16.85 16.70
CA GLU A 244 8.77 15.96 17.15
C GLU A 244 8.16 14.77 17.87
N TYR A 245 8.70 13.58 17.59
CA TYR A 245 8.45 12.38 18.36
C TYR A 245 9.71 12.05 19.14
N GLU A 246 9.57 11.89 20.45
CA GLU A 246 10.67 11.57 21.37
C GLU A 246 10.68 10.07 21.66
N ARG A 247 11.85 9.44 21.55
CA ARG A 247 11.99 8.03 21.90
C ARG A 247 11.72 7.81 23.38
N VAL A 248 11.00 6.77 23.71
CA VAL A 248 10.75 6.33 25.08
C VAL A 248 11.91 5.46 25.54
N ASP A 249 12.75 5.96 26.47
CA ASP A 249 13.95 5.24 26.90
C ASP A 249 13.64 3.94 27.66
N GLU A 250 12.57 3.94 28.44
CA GLU A 250 12.08 2.77 29.21
C GLU A 250 10.94 2.05 28.47
N TYR A 251 11.01 2.00 27.13
CA TYR A 251 10.01 1.29 26.34
C TYR A 251 9.96 -0.18 26.71
N TRP A 252 8.80 -0.65 27.13
CA TRP A 252 8.59 -1.99 27.70
C TRP A 252 9.02 -3.14 26.75
N ALA A 253 8.93 -2.93 25.44
CA ALA A 253 9.25 -3.94 24.42
C ALA A 253 10.67 -3.82 23.84
N ALA A 254 11.51 -2.91 24.33
CA ALA A 254 12.82 -2.59 23.72
C ALA A 254 13.75 -3.81 23.53
N GLU A 255 13.64 -4.83 24.39
CA GLU A 255 14.46 -6.06 24.33
C GLU A 255 13.73 -7.26 23.70
N LEU A 256 12.48 -7.09 23.26
CA LEU A 256 11.78 -8.16 22.53
C LEU A 256 12.38 -8.32 21.12
N GLY A 257 12.44 -9.54 20.62
CA GLY A 257 12.92 -9.84 19.26
C GLY A 257 12.22 -9.01 18.16
N THR A 258 10.98 -8.62 18.40
CA THR A 258 10.19 -7.76 17.50
C THR A 258 10.61 -6.30 17.48
N GLN A 259 11.42 -5.82 18.45
CA GLN A 259 11.81 -4.41 18.58
C GLN A 259 13.32 -4.20 18.74
N LYS A 260 14.03 -5.21 19.18
CA LYS A 260 15.46 -5.11 19.42
C LYS A 260 16.24 -4.76 18.16
N GLY A 261 16.99 -3.67 18.23
CA GLY A 261 17.75 -3.17 17.08
C GLY A 261 16.96 -2.34 16.08
N LEU A 262 15.81 -1.82 16.50
CA LEU A 262 14.99 -0.84 15.78
C LEU A 262 14.86 0.46 16.59
N ASN A 263 14.33 1.52 15.97
CA ASN A 263 13.94 2.78 16.64
C ASN A 263 15.11 3.46 17.36
N HIS A 264 16.20 3.73 16.64
CA HIS A 264 17.44 4.24 17.21
C HIS A 264 17.44 5.74 17.50
N PHE A 265 16.72 6.56 16.69
CA PHE A 265 16.74 8.01 16.86
C PHE A 265 16.13 8.44 18.20
N GLY A 266 16.81 9.36 18.91
CA GLY A 266 16.28 9.98 20.10
C GLY A 266 15.12 10.92 19.79
N THR A 267 15.15 11.55 18.60
CA THR A 267 14.10 12.43 18.10
C THR A 267 13.87 12.21 16.62
N ILE A 268 12.62 12.01 16.27
CA ILE A 268 12.15 12.07 14.89
C ILE A 268 11.39 13.38 14.72
N ARG A 269 11.86 14.27 13.83
CA ARG A 269 11.18 15.52 13.53
C ARG A 269 10.62 15.54 12.13
N ILE A 270 9.37 15.93 12.02
CA ILE A 270 8.68 16.16 10.76
C ILE A 270 8.44 17.66 10.63
N ASP A 271 8.96 18.26 9.56
CA ASP A 271 8.76 19.66 9.22
C ASP A 271 7.74 19.79 8.07
N PHE A 272 6.80 20.72 8.20
CA PHE A 272 5.72 20.94 7.25
C PHE A 272 6.06 22.11 6.33
N TYR A 273 5.91 21.90 5.03
CA TYR A 273 6.08 22.90 4.00
C TYR A 273 4.89 22.87 3.05
N GLN A 274 4.36 24.04 2.71
CA GLN A 274 3.26 24.12 1.74
C GLN A 274 3.70 23.73 0.32
N GLU A 275 4.95 24.10 -0.02
CA GLU A 275 5.49 23.88 -1.35
C GLU A 275 6.72 22.96 -1.32
N ARG A 276 6.78 22.01 -2.23
CA ARG A 276 7.92 21.06 -2.34
C ARG A 276 9.26 21.76 -2.58
N GLN A 277 9.25 22.91 -3.28
CA GLN A 277 10.45 23.69 -3.51
C GLN A 277 10.99 24.31 -2.21
N ALA A 278 10.12 24.82 -1.34
CA ALA A 278 10.53 25.33 -0.02
C ALA A 278 11.16 24.21 0.84
N ALA A 279 10.58 23.01 0.83
CA ALA A 279 11.14 21.84 1.48
C ALA A 279 12.51 21.45 0.91
N PHE A 280 12.72 21.61 -0.40
CA PHE A 280 14.02 21.32 -1.02
C PHE A 280 15.08 22.36 -0.64
N GLU A 281 14.74 23.65 -0.56
CA GLU A 281 15.66 24.69 -0.07
C GLU A 281 16.05 24.45 1.40
N ALA A 282 15.10 24.04 2.25
CA ALA A 282 15.37 23.66 3.64
C ALA A 282 16.34 22.45 3.73
N PHE A 283 16.18 21.46 2.85
CA PHE A 283 17.10 20.32 2.76
C PHE A 283 18.51 20.79 2.35
N LYS A 284 18.66 21.66 1.37
CA LYS A 284 19.97 22.18 0.93
C LYS A 284 20.69 22.94 2.05
N LYS A 285 19.96 23.65 2.91
CA LYS A 285 20.50 24.32 4.12
C LYS A 285 20.85 23.35 5.24
N GLY A 286 20.25 22.16 5.24
CA GLY A 286 20.37 21.16 6.30
C GLY A 286 19.42 21.40 7.48
N ASP A 287 18.33 22.12 7.26
CA ASP A 287 17.20 22.22 8.22
C ASP A 287 16.46 20.86 8.27
N THR A 288 16.35 20.17 7.14
CA THR A 288 16.01 18.74 7.06
C THR A 288 17.22 17.93 6.64
N THR A 289 17.37 16.72 7.18
CA THR A 289 18.57 15.88 7.00
C THR A 289 18.37 14.70 6.09
N TRP A 290 17.13 14.33 5.82
CA TRP A 290 16.75 13.25 4.93
C TRP A 290 15.62 13.69 4.00
N ARG A 291 15.67 13.26 2.75
CA ARG A 291 14.66 13.60 1.73
C ARG A 291 14.51 12.48 0.72
N GLU A 292 13.28 12.05 0.50
CA GLU A 292 12.88 11.27 -0.66
C GLU A 292 12.35 12.23 -1.74
N GLU A 293 12.91 12.14 -2.96
CA GLU A 293 12.57 13.06 -4.04
C GLU A 293 11.63 12.41 -5.05
N PHE A 294 10.39 12.83 -5.00
CA PHE A 294 9.33 12.33 -5.90
C PHE A 294 9.31 13.07 -7.25
N THR A 295 9.93 14.25 -7.34
CA THR A 295 9.93 15.06 -8.56
C THR A 295 11.14 14.72 -9.41
N SER A 296 10.93 13.95 -10.49
CA SER A 296 12.00 13.53 -11.39
C SER A 296 12.78 14.72 -11.99
N LYS A 297 12.12 15.83 -12.29
CA LYS A 297 12.79 17.06 -12.73
C LYS A 297 13.80 17.56 -11.70
N THR A 298 13.36 17.76 -10.45
CA THR A 298 14.23 18.22 -9.36
C THR A 298 15.42 17.27 -9.18
N TRP A 299 15.15 15.94 -9.14
CA TRP A 299 16.21 14.94 -9.06
C TRP A 299 17.24 15.02 -10.17
N ALA A 300 16.80 15.24 -11.40
CA ALA A 300 17.67 15.28 -12.58
C ALA A 300 18.45 16.60 -12.72
N THR A 301 17.83 17.75 -12.33
CA THR A 301 18.36 19.07 -12.74
C THR A 301 18.76 20.00 -11.60
N GLU A 302 18.33 19.76 -10.36
CA GLU A 302 18.50 20.71 -9.26
C GLU A 302 19.43 20.23 -8.14
N TYR A 303 19.88 18.97 -8.18
CA TYR A 303 20.86 18.43 -7.24
C TYR A 303 22.30 18.77 -7.69
N ASN A 304 22.64 20.06 -7.62
CA ASN A 304 23.92 20.66 -8.03
C ASN A 304 24.36 21.79 -7.08
N PHE A 305 24.19 21.58 -5.78
CA PHE A 305 24.46 22.56 -4.73
C PHE A 305 25.74 22.19 -3.92
N PRO A 306 26.37 23.17 -3.24
CA PRO A 306 27.71 23.00 -2.63
C PRO A 306 27.82 21.82 -1.68
N SER A 307 26.82 21.55 -0.81
CA SER A 307 26.92 20.43 0.15
C SER A 307 26.78 19.04 -0.49
N LEU A 308 26.26 18.94 -1.72
CA LEU A 308 26.32 17.71 -2.50
C LEU A 308 27.68 17.57 -3.20
N GLU A 309 28.21 18.67 -3.75
CA GLU A 309 29.47 18.68 -4.48
C GLU A 309 30.68 18.40 -3.57
N ASP A 310 30.64 18.85 -2.32
CA ASP A 310 31.69 18.62 -1.33
C ASP A 310 31.54 17.31 -0.53
N GLY A 311 30.47 16.52 -0.82
CA GLY A 311 30.24 15.20 -0.25
C GLY A 311 29.55 15.17 1.12
N ARG A 312 29.13 16.33 1.67
CA ARG A 312 28.35 16.37 2.92
C ARG A 312 26.93 15.85 2.75
N VAL A 313 26.39 15.90 1.55
CA VAL A 313 25.11 15.31 1.17
C VAL A 313 25.37 14.15 0.22
N ILE A 314 24.74 13.03 0.47
CA ILE A 314 24.76 11.85 -0.37
C ILE A 314 23.46 11.81 -1.18
N LYS A 315 23.58 11.58 -2.49
CA LYS A 315 22.47 11.37 -3.42
C LYS A 315 22.56 9.96 -3.97
N THR A 316 21.56 9.13 -3.74
CA THR A 316 21.60 7.71 -4.12
C THR A 316 20.22 7.15 -4.46
N LEU A 317 20.20 5.97 -5.06
CA LEU A 317 19.00 5.19 -5.32
C LEU A 317 19.00 3.98 -4.38
N PHE A 318 17.84 3.69 -3.82
CA PHE A 318 17.56 2.42 -3.15
C PHE A 318 16.47 1.69 -3.93
N ASP A 319 16.58 0.38 -4.05
CA ASP A 319 15.56 -0.42 -4.73
C ASP A 319 14.19 -0.25 -4.05
N ASP A 320 13.11 -0.27 -4.82
CA ASP A 320 11.73 -0.26 -4.29
C ASP A 320 11.43 -1.58 -3.56
N GLU A 321 10.35 -1.62 -2.80
CA GLU A 321 9.89 -2.83 -2.12
C GLU A 321 9.29 -3.83 -3.11
N LYS A 322 9.45 -5.13 -2.79
CA LYS A 322 8.87 -6.24 -3.56
C LYS A 322 7.37 -6.43 -3.27
N ARG A 323 6.62 -5.33 -3.23
CA ARG A 323 5.16 -5.34 -3.02
C ARG A 323 4.44 -4.70 -4.19
N PRO A 324 3.21 -5.14 -4.50
CA PRO A 324 2.50 -4.56 -5.62
C PRO A 324 2.21 -3.09 -5.39
N SER A 325 2.39 -2.30 -6.44
CA SER A 325 2.08 -0.88 -6.44
C SER A 325 1.21 -0.52 -7.64
N MET A 326 0.34 0.44 -7.46
CA MET A 326 -0.52 0.99 -8.50
C MET A 326 -0.33 2.50 -8.58
N GLN A 327 -0.04 3.00 -9.76
CA GLN A 327 -0.27 4.40 -10.12
C GLN A 327 -1.09 4.41 -11.40
N ALA A 328 -2.31 4.91 -11.32
CA ALA A 328 -3.26 4.84 -12.43
C ALA A 328 -4.24 6.02 -12.41
N TRP A 329 -4.87 6.29 -13.54
CA TRP A 329 -6.04 7.14 -13.62
C TRP A 329 -7.31 6.30 -13.55
N GLY A 330 -8.16 6.57 -12.55
CA GLY A 330 -9.51 6.02 -12.48
C GLY A 330 -10.43 6.85 -13.37
N VAL A 331 -11.06 6.21 -14.33
CA VAL A 331 -12.09 6.82 -15.18
C VAL A 331 -13.45 6.49 -14.58
N ASN A 332 -14.23 7.49 -14.22
CA ASN A 332 -15.50 7.30 -13.51
C ASN A 332 -16.58 6.71 -14.42
N THR A 333 -16.72 5.39 -14.42
CA THR A 333 -17.67 4.65 -15.27
C THR A 333 -19.14 4.79 -14.81
N ARG A 334 -19.40 5.45 -13.65
CA ARG A 334 -20.77 5.87 -13.28
C ARG A 334 -21.30 6.93 -14.24
N ARG A 335 -20.41 7.66 -14.92
CA ARG A 335 -20.76 8.63 -15.98
C ARG A 335 -20.99 7.85 -17.27
N GLU A 336 -22.20 7.95 -17.86
CA GLU A 336 -22.62 7.23 -19.06
C GLU A 336 -21.61 7.33 -20.22
N LYS A 337 -21.07 8.52 -20.44
CA LYS A 337 -20.06 8.80 -21.46
C LYS A 337 -18.78 7.96 -21.37
N PHE A 338 -18.50 7.34 -20.20
CA PHE A 338 -17.30 6.51 -19.97
C PHE A 338 -17.61 5.01 -19.78
N GLN A 339 -18.88 4.60 -19.88
CA GLN A 339 -19.25 3.18 -19.74
C GLN A 339 -18.73 2.33 -20.90
N ASP A 340 -18.70 2.89 -22.10
CA ASP A 340 -18.10 2.19 -23.25
C ASP A 340 -16.58 2.12 -23.12
N ARG A 341 -16.03 0.89 -23.06
CA ARG A 341 -14.60 0.64 -22.97
C ARG A 341 -13.81 1.33 -24.09
N ARG A 342 -14.36 1.42 -25.32
CA ARG A 342 -13.70 2.05 -26.45
C ARG A 342 -13.38 3.52 -26.20
N VAL A 343 -14.21 4.22 -25.42
CA VAL A 343 -13.93 5.61 -24.99
C VAL A 343 -12.72 5.64 -24.05
N ARG A 344 -12.62 4.71 -23.09
CA ARG A 344 -11.50 4.62 -22.16
C ARG A 344 -10.20 4.20 -22.86
N ASP A 345 -10.28 3.28 -23.82
CA ASP A 345 -9.15 2.91 -24.67
C ASP A 345 -8.66 4.11 -25.50
N ALA A 346 -9.58 4.90 -26.06
CA ALA A 346 -9.22 6.12 -26.79
C ALA A 346 -8.54 7.17 -25.91
N ILE A 347 -9.00 7.35 -24.66
CA ILE A 347 -8.36 8.22 -23.69
C ILE A 347 -6.93 7.73 -23.40
N ALA A 348 -6.74 6.43 -23.14
CA ALA A 348 -5.41 5.86 -22.88
C ALA A 348 -4.44 6.04 -24.05
N LEU A 349 -4.92 5.95 -25.29
CA LEU A 349 -4.11 6.19 -26.49
C LEU A 349 -3.65 7.66 -26.64
N CYS A 350 -4.29 8.60 -25.99
CA CYS A 350 -3.89 10.01 -26.00
C CYS A 350 -2.69 10.32 -25.09
N PHE A 351 -2.31 9.45 -24.18
CA PHE A 351 -1.14 9.64 -23.32
C PHE A 351 0.13 9.08 -23.97
N ASP A 352 1.05 9.95 -24.39
CA ASP A 352 2.36 9.57 -24.93
C ASP A 352 3.36 9.40 -23.81
N PHE A 353 3.51 8.15 -23.31
CA PHE A 353 4.43 7.84 -22.21
C PHE A 353 5.88 8.06 -22.64
N GLU A 354 6.30 7.62 -23.81
CA GLU A 354 7.69 7.67 -24.27
C GLU A 354 8.17 9.13 -24.39
N TRP A 355 7.33 10.00 -24.96
CA TRP A 355 7.63 11.42 -25.02
C TRP A 355 7.67 12.04 -23.61
N THR A 356 6.71 11.72 -22.78
CA THR A 356 6.62 12.22 -21.39
C THR A 356 7.82 11.75 -20.58
N ASN A 357 8.22 10.48 -20.69
CA ASN A 357 9.36 9.93 -19.97
C ASN A 357 10.67 10.60 -20.40
N THR A 358 10.86 10.80 -21.70
CA THR A 358 12.07 11.47 -22.22
C THR A 358 12.13 12.93 -21.83
N ASN A 359 11.05 13.68 -22.05
CA ASN A 359 11.07 15.16 -21.99
C ASN A 359 10.68 15.75 -20.63
N LEU A 360 9.83 15.03 -19.87
CA LEU A 360 9.31 15.51 -18.60
C LEU A 360 9.82 14.71 -17.40
N PHE A 361 10.10 13.42 -17.57
CA PHE A 361 10.55 12.55 -16.50
C PHE A 361 12.04 12.23 -16.51
N TYR A 362 12.76 12.69 -17.52
CA TYR A 362 14.22 12.49 -17.65
C TYR A 362 14.62 11.01 -17.65
N GLY A 363 13.78 10.15 -18.20
CA GLY A 363 14.00 8.70 -18.24
C GLY A 363 13.85 7.98 -16.89
N ALA A 364 13.23 8.63 -15.91
CA ALA A 364 13.23 8.13 -14.51
C ALA A 364 12.18 7.05 -14.22
N TYR A 365 11.28 6.73 -15.17
CA TYR A 365 10.17 5.80 -14.95
C TYR A 365 10.09 4.76 -16.05
N ALA A 366 9.40 3.65 -15.75
CA ALA A 366 8.92 2.68 -16.72
C ALA A 366 7.40 2.84 -16.90
N GLN A 367 6.89 2.51 -18.10
CA GLN A 367 5.45 2.46 -18.32
C GLN A 367 4.85 1.32 -17.49
N SER A 368 3.82 1.62 -16.71
CA SER A 368 3.08 0.58 -15.98
C SER A 368 2.02 -0.04 -16.88
N HIS A 369 1.89 -1.36 -16.81
CA HIS A 369 0.87 -2.11 -17.56
C HIS A 369 -0.16 -2.74 -16.63
N SER A 370 0.13 -2.81 -15.34
CA SER A 370 -0.59 -3.56 -14.32
C SER A 370 -1.03 -2.67 -13.15
N GLN A 371 -2.10 -3.07 -12.49
CA GLN A 371 -2.49 -2.55 -11.19
C GLN A 371 -1.65 -3.14 -10.04
N PHE A 372 -0.83 -4.16 -10.32
CA PHE A 372 0.05 -4.83 -9.37
C PHE A 372 1.52 -4.77 -9.80
N ALA A 373 1.91 -3.65 -10.42
CA ALA A 373 3.26 -3.44 -10.96
C ALA A 373 4.35 -3.70 -9.92
N GLY A 374 5.47 -4.28 -10.38
CA GLY A 374 6.65 -4.57 -9.54
C GLY A 374 6.51 -5.80 -8.63
N SER A 375 5.49 -6.64 -8.83
CA SER A 375 5.26 -7.83 -8.01
C SER A 375 5.05 -9.11 -8.83
N ASN A 376 5.04 -10.25 -8.14
CA ASN A 376 4.72 -11.56 -8.72
C ASN A 376 3.25 -11.71 -9.17
N TYR A 377 2.40 -10.75 -8.83
CA TYR A 377 0.98 -10.72 -9.17
C TYR A 377 0.71 -10.05 -10.52
N GLU A 378 1.72 -9.42 -11.09
CA GLU A 378 1.64 -8.91 -12.45
C GLU A 378 1.59 -10.06 -13.45
N ALA A 379 0.51 -10.15 -14.21
CA ALA A 379 0.36 -11.17 -15.27
C ALA A 379 1.32 -10.90 -16.43
N SER A 380 1.92 -11.94 -16.97
CA SER A 380 2.85 -11.87 -18.10
C SER A 380 2.64 -13.03 -19.07
N GLY A 381 2.94 -12.82 -20.34
CA GLY A 381 2.77 -13.83 -21.36
C GLY A 381 1.32 -14.33 -21.51
N VAL A 382 1.14 -15.49 -22.12
CA VAL A 382 -0.14 -16.21 -22.18
C VAL A 382 -0.48 -16.80 -20.81
N ALA A 383 -1.76 -17.03 -20.53
CA ALA A 383 -2.17 -17.64 -19.27
C ALA A 383 -1.51 -19.02 -19.09
N ASP A 384 -0.89 -19.24 -17.94
CA ASP A 384 -0.28 -20.52 -17.61
C ASP A 384 -1.33 -21.61 -17.27
N ALA A 385 -0.88 -22.83 -16.96
CA ALA A 385 -1.78 -23.94 -16.70
C ALA A 385 -2.69 -23.73 -15.49
N ASN A 386 -2.19 -23.08 -14.42
CA ASN A 386 -2.95 -22.80 -13.22
C ASN A 386 -3.96 -21.66 -13.46
N GLU A 387 -3.51 -20.60 -14.15
CA GLU A 387 -4.39 -19.50 -14.59
C GLU A 387 -5.51 -20.01 -15.51
N LEU A 388 -5.20 -20.90 -16.48
CA LEU A 388 -6.19 -21.50 -17.38
C LEU A 388 -7.23 -22.34 -16.62
N ALA A 389 -6.81 -23.14 -15.64
CA ALA A 389 -7.71 -23.95 -14.83
C ALA A 389 -8.71 -23.08 -14.05
N LEU A 390 -8.24 -21.96 -13.45
CA LEU A 390 -9.12 -21.01 -12.77
C LEU A 390 -10.05 -20.28 -13.76
N ILE A 391 -9.54 -19.87 -14.92
CA ILE A 391 -10.35 -19.24 -15.97
C ILE A 391 -11.45 -20.18 -16.46
N GLU A 392 -11.17 -21.48 -16.65
CA GLU A 392 -12.14 -22.49 -17.04
C GLU A 392 -13.21 -22.72 -15.96
N GLU A 393 -12.84 -22.68 -14.69
CA GLU A 393 -13.77 -22.75 -13.56
C GLU A 393 -14.75 -21.56 -13.58
N LEU A 394 -14.24 -20.34 -13.74
CA LEU A 394 -15.02 -19.11 -13.76
C LEU A 394 -15.97 -19.05 -14.97
N GLU A 395 -15.56 -19.55 -16.15
CA GLU A 395 -16.34 -19.56 -17.38
C GLU A 395 -17.61 -20.41 -17.27
N GLN A 396 -17.68 -21.37 -16.34
CA GLN A 396 -18.88 -22.20 -16.14
C GLN A 396 -20.12 -21.39 -15.71
N SER A 397 -19.89 -20.21 -15.10
CA SER A 397 -20.98 -19.41 -14.52
C SER A 397 -20.93 -17.92 -14.86
N LEU A 398 -19.83 -17.43 -15.45
CA LEU A 398 -19.57 -16.02 -15.68
C LEU A 398 -19.12 -15.76 -17.12
N GLU A 399 -19.47 -14.60 -17.66
CA GLU A 399 -18.98 -14.12 -18.94
C GLU A 399 -17.54 -13.60 -18.79
N LEU A 400 -16.62 -14.13 -19.61
CA LEU A 400 -15.23 -13.74 -19.58
C LEU A 400 -14.91 -12.72 -20.68
N PRO A 401 -14.01 -11.75 -20.42
CA PRO A 401 -13.58 -10.82 -21.43
C PRO A 401 -12.77 -11.55 -22.53
N GLU A 402 -13.00 -11.15 -23.78
CA GLU A 402 -12.23 -11.65 -24.90
C GLU A 402 -10.73 -11.39 -24.68
N GLY A 403 -9.90 -12.40 -24.94
CA GLY A 403 -8.44 -12.30 -24.83
C GLY A 403 -7.87 -12.60 -23.45
N ILE A 404 -8.66 -12.98 -22.44
CA ILE A 404 -8.16 -13.28 -21.08
C ILE A 404 -7.09 -14.39 -21.06
N ARG A 405 -7.15 -15.34 -21.99
CA ARG A 405 -6.20 -16.45 -22.14
C ARG A 405 -4.95 -16.09 -22.95
N ASN A 406 -5.00 -14.98 -23.68
CA ASN A 406 -3.93 -14.55 -24.59
C ASN A 406 -2.77 -13.90 -23.80
N GLU A 407 -1.80 -13.32 -24.56
CA GLU A 407 -0.78 -12.45 -23.97
C GLU A 407 -1.42 -11.41 -23.05
N ALA A 408 -0.87 -11.24 -21.84
CA ALA A 408 -1.33 -10.21 -20.92
C ALA A 408 -1.28 -8.85 -21.61
N TYR A 409 -2.38 -8.12 -21.52
CA TYR A 409 -2.48 -6.84 -22.22
C TYR A 409 -1.39 -5.85 -21.76
N LEU A 410 -0.66 -5.30 -22.71
CA LEU A 410 0.31 -4.23 -22.49
C LEU A 410 -0.23 -2.89 -23.02
N GLN A 411 0.07 -1.80 -22.34
CA GLN A 411 -0.19 -0.47 -22.85
C GLN A 411 0.56 -0.27 -24.17
N PRO A 412 -0.09 0.29 -25.21
CA PRO A 412 0.58 0.51 -26.50
C PRO A 412 1.76 1.49 -26.36
N THR A 413 2.89 1.15 -26.93
CA THR A 413 4.05 2.04 -27.07
C THR A 413 3.76 3.12 -28.10
N SER A 414 4.23 4.35 -27.88
CA SER A 414 4.16 5.44 -28.84
C SER A 414 5.44 5.57 -29.66
N ASP A 415 5.42 6.44 -30.68
CA ASP A 415 6.63 6.80 -31.45
C ASP A 415 7.50 7.86 -30.74
N GLY A 416 7.11 8.31 -29.53
CA GLY A 416 7.82 9.28 -28.71
C GLY A 416 7.79 10.71 -29.26
N SER A 417 6.94 11.01 -30.23
CA SER A 417 6.86 12.35 -30.86
C SER A 417 6.02 13.35 -30.07
N GLY A 418 5.25 12.90 -29.08
CA GLY A 418 4.23 13.68 -28.39
C GLY A 418 2.93 13.86 -29.17
N ARG A 419 2.89 13.37 -30.41
CA ARG A 419 1.73 13.43 -31.31
C ARG A 419 1.71 12.25 -32.28
N ASP A 420 1.78 11.02 -31.77
CA ASP A 420 1.73 9.79 -32.58
C ASP A 420 0.44 9.72 -33.41
N ARG A 421 0.56 9.98 -34.71
CA ARG A 421 -0.58 10.03 -35.64
C ARG A 421 -1.28 8.68 -35.79
N THR A 422 -0.59 7.57 -35.55
CA THR A 422 -1.17 6.23 -35.66
C THR A 422 -2.09 5.98 -34.46
N ARG A 423 -1.63 6.30 -33.26
CA ARG A 423 -2.43 6.21 -32.03
C ARG A 423 -3.63 7.16 -32.06
N LEU A 424 -3.44 8.41 -32.51
CA LEU A 424 -4.54 9.38 -32.63
C LEU A 424 -5.61 8.96 -33.65
N ARG A 425 -5.22 8.34 -34.76
CA ARG A 425 -6.19 7.75 -35.70
C ARG A 425 -6.95 6.59 -35.09
N GLN A 426 -6.27 5.71 -34.35
CA GLN A 426 -6.89 4.60 -33.63
C GLN A 426 -7.88 5.13 -32.58
N ALA A 427 -7.49 6.12 -31.75
CA ALA A 427 -8.37 6.76 -30.79
C ALA A 427 -9.63 7.37 -31.45
N THR A 428 -9.45 8.09 -32.56
CA THR A 428 -10.57 8.65 -33.32
C THR A 428 -11.49 7.57 -33.88
N GLY A 429 -10.93 6.43 -34.31
CA GLY A 429 -11.70 5.26 -34.79
C GLY A 429 -12.57 4.68 -33.69
N LEU A 430 -11.99 4.42 -32.52
CA LEU A 430 -12.68 3.89 -31.34
C LEU A 430 -13.81 4.80 -30.86
N LEU A 431 -13.56 6.12 -30.81
CA LEU A 431 -14.57 7.11 -30.43
C LEU A 431 -15.76 7.13 -31.41
N ARG A 432 -15.48 7.04 -32.71
CA ARG A 432 -16.54 6.95 -33.74
C ARG A 432 -17.34 5.65 -33.61
N GLU A 433 -16.67 4.51 -33.38
CA GLU A 433 -17.34 3.23 -33.15
C GLU A 433 -18.18 3.22 -31.87
N ALA A 434 -17.80 4.03 -30.87
CA ALA A 434 -18.53 4.26 -29.63
C ALA A 434 -19.69 5.29 -29.79
N GLY A 435 -19.99 5.77 -31.01
CA GLY A 435 -21.10 6.67 -31.29
C GLY A 435 -20.77 8.17 -31.18
N TRP A 436 -19.48 8.53 -31.05
CA TRP A 436 -19.05 9.93 -31.00
C TRP A 436 -18.66 10.44 -32.38
N SER A 437 -19.26 11.55 -32.82
CA SER A 437 -18.98 12.17 -34.12
C SER A 437 -18.59 13.66 -33.94
N ARG A 438 -17.85 14.22 -34.89
CA ARG A 438 -17.48 15.65 -34.84
C ARG A 438 -18.68 16.53 -35.09
N GLY A 439 -19.01 17.42 -34.15
CA GLY A 439 -19.98 18.50 -34.31
C GLY A 439 -19.39 19.71 -35.00
N ASP A 440 -20.22 20.74 -35.20
CA ASP A 440 -19.86 22.00 -35.88
C ASP A 440 -18.72 22.78 -35.16
N SER A 441 -18.60 22.62 -33.85
CA SER A 441 -17.53 23.20 -33.03
C SER A 441 -16.18 22.48 -33.18
N GLY A 442 -16.14 21.35 -33.87
CA GLY A 442 -14.98 20.48 -33.96
C GLY A 442 -14.82 19.55 -32.74
N LEU A 443 -15.63 19.69 -31.70
CA LEU A 443 -15.70 18.78 -30.57
C LEU A 443 -16.52 17.53 -30.93
N LEU A 444 -16.28 16.43 -30.20
CA LEU A 444 -17.07 15.21 -30.33
C LEU A 444 -18.42 15.38 -29.62
N VAL A 445 -19.48 14.94 -30.28
CA VAL A 445 -20.84 14.91 -29.77
C VAL A 445 -21.45 13.54 -29.96
N ASN A 446 -22.34 13.15 -29.07
CA ASN A 446 -23.18 11.96 -29.21
C ASN A 446 -24.45 12.25 -30.05
N ASP A 447 -25.31 11.27 -30.24
CA ASP A 447 -26.57 11.40 -31.00
C ASP A 447 -27.55 12.43 -30.40
N ASN A 448 -27.42 12.75 -29.10
CA ASN A 448 -28.21 13.79 -28.42
C ASN A 448 -27.62 15.20 -28.58
N GLY A 449 -26.44 15.35 -29.24
CA GLY A 449 -25.74 16.62 -29.37
C GLY A 449 -24.92 17.04 -28.14
N GLU A 450 -24.75 16.14 -27.15
CA GLU A 450 -23.97 16.39 -25.95
C GLU A 450 -22.47 16.20 -26.24
N THR A 451 -21.62 17.14 -25.77
CA THR A 451 -20.18 17.06 -25.96
C THR A 451 -19.51 16.01 -25.09
N LEU A 452 -18.44 15.39 -25.60
CA LEU A 452 -17.58 14.51 -24.80
C LEU A 452 -16.62 15.35 -23.96
N ASP A 453 -17.13 15.83 -22.82
CA ASP A 453 -16.36 16.60 -21.84
C ASP A 453 -15.58 15.65 -20.92
N LEU A 454 -14.33 16.02 -20.55
CA LEU A 454 -13.52 15.28 -19.60
C LEU A 454 -12.77 16.25 -18.69
N GLU A 455 -13.09 16.23 -17.40
CA GLU A 455 -12.36 16.96 -16.37
C GLU A 455 -11.38 16.03 -15.65
N ILE A 456 -10.09 16.39 -15.62
CA ILE A 456 -9.08 15.71 -14.81
C ILE A 456 -8.94 16.45 -13.49
N LEU A 457 -9.40 15.82 -12.40
CA LEU A 457 -9.31 16.39 -11.06
C LEU A 457 -7.92 16.15 -10.46
N ILE A 458 -7.25 17.22 -10.02
CA ILE A 458 -5.94 17.16 -9.36
C ILE A 458 -5.90 18.05 -8.11
N ARG A 459 -4.98 17.71 -7.18
CA ARG A 459 -4.73 18.49 -5.94
C ARG A 459 -3.33 19.08 -5.84
N ALA A 460 -2.47 18.83 -6.83
CA ALA A 460 -1.10 19.32 -6.84
C ALA A 460 -0.73 19.84 -8.22
N SER A 461 -0.27 21.11 -8.27
CA SER A 461 0.08 21.82 -9.51
C SER A 461 1.21 21.13 -10.30
N VAL A 462 2.06 20.34 -9.64
CA VAL A 462 3.13 19.58 -10.30
C VAL A 462 2.64 18.67 -11.43
N PHE A 463 1.38 18.22 -11.37
CA PHE A 463 0.78 17.37 -12.39
C PHE A 463 0.31 18.15 -13.63
N GLU A 464 0.09 19.48 -13.56
CA GLU A 464 -0.31 20.27 -14.71
C GLU A 464 0.69 20.17 -15.87
N ARG A 465 1.99 20.15 -15.55
CA ARG A 465 3.06 19.99 -16.54
C ARG A 465 2.99 18.66 -17.29
N ILE A 466 2.55 17.59 -16.60
CA ILE A 466 2.45 16.23 -17.16
C ILE A 466 1.14 16.07 -17.93
N LEU A 467 0.05 16.59 -17.37
CA LEU A 467 -1.29 16.45 -17.93
C LEU A 467 -1.59 17.43 -19.08
N GLY A 468 -0.86 18.57 -19.13
CA GLY A 468 -1.05 19.55 -20.21
C GLY A 468 -0.93 18.95 -21.61
N PRO A 469 0.20 18.29 -21.97
CA PRO A 469 0.34 17.60 -23.25
C PRO A 469 -0.72 16.51 -23.48
N PHE A 470 -1.13 15.79 -22.45
CA PHE A 470 -2.18 14.79 -22.53
C PHE A 470 -3.54 15.41 -22.88
N VAL A 471 -3.90 16.50 -22.21
CA VAL A 471 -5.13 17.27 -22.52
C VAL A 471 -5.11 17.79 -23.96
N GLU A 472 -4.00 18.36 -24.43
CA GLU A 472 -3.88 18.85 -25.80
C GLU A 472 -4.01 17.71 -26.84
N THR A 473 -3.53 16.50 -26.51
CA THR A 473 -3.70 15.32 -27.35
C THR A 473 -5.15 14.85 -27.40
N MET A 474 -5.85 14.87 -26.25
CA MET A 474 -7.30 14.59 -26.20
C MET A 474 -8.12 15.59 -26.99
N LYS A 475 -7.80 16.89 -26.90
CA LYS A 475 -8.46 17.92 -27.71
C LYS A 475 -8.23 17.71 -29.21
N ALA A 476 -7.06 17.25 -29.61
CA ALA A 476 -6.76 16.98 -31.03
C ALA A 476 -7.66 15.89 -31.64
N VAL A 477 -8.08 14.90 -30.83
CA VAL A 477 -9.07 13.89 -31.26
C VAL A 477 -10.53 14.36 -31.08
N GLY A 478 -10.76 15.53 -30.47
CA GLY A 478 -12.06 16.16 -30.32
C GLY A 478 -12.72 16.00 -28.94
N ILE A 479 -12.03 15.43 -27.95
CA ILE A 479 -12.49 15.39 -26.56
C ILE A 479 -12.33 16.78 -25.95
N ASN A 480 -13.36 17.33 -25.30
CA ASN A 480 -13.27 18.60 -24.58
C ASN A 480 -12.64 18.39 -23.19
N ALA A 481 -11.32 18.18 -23.19
CA ALA A 481 -10.58 17.85 -21.98
C ALA A 481 -10.07 19.09 -21.24
N SER A 482 -10.07 19.07 -19.92
CA SER A 482 -9.56 20.12 -19.04
C SER A 482 -8.94 19.58 -17.76
N ILE A 483 -8.09 20.39 -17.11
CA ILE A 483 -7.52 20.11 -15.79
C ILE A 483 -8.22 20.96 -14.75
N ARG A 484 -8.61 20.36 -13.65
CA ARG A 484 -9.19 21.05 -12.49
C ARG A 484 -8.30 20.88 -11.27
N LEU A 485 -7.52 21.90 -10.96
CA LEU A 485 -6.75 21.99 -9.72
C LEU A 485 -7.67 22.51 -8.61
N VAL A 486 -7.68 21.78 -7.48
CA VAL A 486 -8.43 22.14 -6.27
C VAL A 486 -7.53 21.96 -5.04
N ASP A 487 -7.92 22.57 -3.91
CA ASP A 487 -7.24 22.34 -2.64
C ASP A 487 -7.46 20.90 -2.11
N PRO A 488 -6.64 20.41 -1.16
CA PRO A 488 -6.74 19.04 -0.64
C PRO A 488 -8.10 18.71 -0.03
N ALA A 489 -8.76 19.65 0.68
CA ALA A 489 -10.05 19.40 1.30
C ALA A 489 -11.16 19.24 0.26
N GLN A 490 -11.17 20.11 -0.75
CA GLN A 490 -12.10 20.00 -1.87
C GLN A 490 -11.83 18.72 -2.69
N PHE A 491 -10.56 18.36 -2.90
CA PHE A 491 -10.21 17.11 -3.56
C PHE A 491 -10.79 15.90 -2.80
N GLN A 492 -10.59 15.84 -1.47
CA GLN A 492 -11.11 14.76 -0.64
C GLN A 492 -12.64 14.72 -0.68
N ALA A 493 -13.32 15.85 -0.57
CA ALA A 493 -14.79 15.91 -0.63
C ALA A 493 -15.31 15.37 -1.97
N ARG A 494 -14.73 15.81 -3.10
CA ARG A 494 -15.14 15.37 -4.44
C ARG A 494 -14.83 13.90 -4.71
N THR A 495 -13.66 13.41 -4.29
CA THR A 495 -13.33 11.99 -4.47
C THR A 495 -14.16 11.08 -3.59
N SER A 496 -14.53 11.51 -2.36
CA SER A 496 -15.41 10.74 -1.48
C SER A 496 -16.82 10.55 -2.04
N THR A 497 -17.33 11.52 -2.78
CA THR A 497 -18.67 11.48 -3.42
C THR A 497 -18.60 11.12 -4.92
N PHE A 498 -17.43 10.76 -5.43
CA PHE A 498 -17.18 10.41 -6.83
C PHE A 498 -17.55 11.52 -7.82
N ASP A 499 -17.46 12.80 -7.41
CA ASP A 499 -17.72 13.96 -8.26
C ASP A 499 -16.51 14.35 -9.09
N PHE A 500 -16.16 13.54 -10.08
CA PHE A 500 -15.10 13.77 -11.05
C PHE A 500 -15.32 12.90 -12.30
N ASP A 501 -14.67 13.23 -13.39
CA ASP A 501 -14.62 12.41 -14.60
C ASP A 501 -13.42 11.48 -14.60
N MET A 502 -12.22 12.01 -14.34
CA MET A 502 -10.98 11.25 -14.23
C MET A 502 -10.10 11.80 -13.10
N CYS A 503 -9.46 10.91 -12.35
CA CYS A 503 -8.63 11.28 -11.21
C CYS A 503 -7.48 10.28 -11.05
N GLY A 504 -6.30 10.75 -10.63
CA GLY A 504 -5.12 9.90 -10.43
C GLY A 504 -5.00 9.37 -9.00
N MET A 505 -4.70 8.07 -8.87
CA MET A 505 -4.38 7.42 -7.61
C MET A 505 -2.99 6.78 -7.69
N ALA A 506 -2.21 6.93 -6.59
CA ALA A 506 -1.01 6.15 -6.37
C ALA A 506 -1.12 5.47 -5.01
N MET A 507 -0.87 4.16 -4.96
CA MET A 507 -0.92 3.39 -3.73
C MET A 507 -0.04 2.15 -3.82
N SER A 508 0.40 1.64 -2.67
CA SER A 508 1.01 0.32 -2.54
C SER A 508 0.06 -0.60 -1.77
N PHE A 509 0.01 -1.85 -2.17
CA PHE A 509 -0.67 -2.90 -1.42
C PHE A 509 0.26 -3.48 -0.35
N THR A 510 -0.28 -4.31 0.54
CA THR A 510 0.54 -5.23 1.34
C THR A 510 1.26 -6.21 0.41
N ALA A 511 2.35 -6.79 0.88
CA ALA A 511 3.11 -7.76 0.08
C ALA A 511 2.24 -8.95 -0.38
N THR A 512 1.25 -9.32 0.42
CA THR A 512 0.19 -10.27 0.07
C THR A 512 -1.14 -9.54 0.15
N PRO A 513 -1.72 -9.07 -0.99
CA PRO A 513 -2.99 -8.36 -1.00
C PRO A 513 -4.11 -9.22 -0.44
N THR A 514 -4.96 -8.61 0.39
CA THR A 514 -6.06 -9.30 1.04
C THR A 514 -7.34 -9.16 0.24
N ARG A 515 -8.29 -10.09 0.45
CA ARG A 515 -9.66 -9.99 -0.07
C ARG A 515 -10.27 -8.61 0.22
N SER A 516 -10.24 -8.17 1.47
CA SER A 516 -10.84 -6.90 1.88
C SER A 516 -10.19 -5.69 1.20
N SER A 517 -8.87 -5.70 1.06
CA SER A 517 -8.15 -4.62 0.36
C SER A 517 -8.52 -4.53 -1.12
N LEU A 518 -8.63 -5.67 -1.81
CA LEU A 518 -9.04 -5.74 -3.21
C LEU A 518 -10.50 -5.36 -3.39
N GLU A 519 -11.41 -5.83 -2.52
CA GLU A 519 -12.83 -5.48 -2.52
C GLU A 519 -13.04 -3.96 -2.37
N SER A 520 -12.23 -3.29 -1.52
CA SER A 520 -12.33 -1.84 -1.31
C SER A 520 -11.98 -0.99 -2.54
N ILE A 521 -11.25 -1.56 -3.52
CA ILE A 521 -10.74 -0.84 -4.71
C ILE A 521 -11.42 -1.32 -5.99
N PHE A 522 -11.71 -2.62 -6.10
CA PHE A 522 -12.17 -3.24 -7.33
C PHE A 522 -13.52 -3.97 -7.18
N GLY A 523 -14.00 -4.22 -5.96
CA GLY A 523 -15.20 -5.00 -5.70
C GLY A 523 -16.51 -4.21 -5.87
N SER A 524 -17.57 -4.90 -6.28
CA SER A 524 -18.89 -4.30 -6.51
C SER A 524 -19.48 -3.64 -5.26
N LYS A 525 -19.26 -4.20 -4.07
CA LYS A 525 -19.78 -3.63 -2.80
C LYS A 525 -19.22 -2.25 -2.50
N SER A 526 -18.01 -1.94 -2.98
CA SER A 526 -17.36 -0.65 -2.79
C SER A 526 -17.70 0.36 -3.88
N ALA A 527 -18.36 -0.06 -4.97
CA ALA A 527 -18.59 0.78 -6.13
C ALA A 527 -19.30 2.10 -5.80
N ASP A 528 -20.34 2.06 -4.96
CA ASP A 528 -21.12 3.23 -4.57
C ASP A 528 -20.96 3.60 -3.08
N ALA A 529 -20.02 2.94 -2.38
CA ALA A 529 -19.76 3.24 -0.98
C ALA A 529 -18.96 4.56 -0.86
N GLU A 530 -19.57 5.59 -0.30
CA GLU A 530 -18.97 6.91 -0.11
C GLU A 530 -17.63 6.81 0.63
N GLY A 531 -16.58 7.43 0.07
CA GLY A 531 -15.24 7.40 0.61
C GLY A 531 -14.45 6.14 0.29
N SER A 532 -15.00 5.19 -0.47
CA SER A 532 -14.26 4.01 -0.94
C SER A 532 -13.14 4.40 -1.92
N ARG A 533 -12.23 3.46 -2.17
CA ARG A 533 -11.17 3.62 -3.17
C ARG A 533 -11.55 3.10 -4.55
N ASN A 534 -12.75 2.58 -4.72
CA ASN A 534 -13.26 2.16 -6.02
C ASN A 534 -13.70 3.40 -6.84
N TRP A 535 -12.72 4.21 -7.19
CA TRP A 535 -12.95 5.49 -7.89
C TRP A 535 -13.62 5.35 -9.26
N PRO A 536 -13.30 4.33 -10.06
CA PRO A 536 -14.03 4.12 -11.32
C PRO A 536 -15.49 3.73 -11.14
N GLY A 537 -15.87 3.12 -10.00
CA GLY A 537 -17.18 2.51 -9.82
C GLY A 537 -17.28 1.12 -10.44
N THR A 538 -16.18 0.39 -10.42
CA THR A 538 -16.13 -1.00 -10.90
C THR A 538 -17.14 -1.85 -10.14
N ALA A 539 -18.07 -2.46 -10.86
CA ALA A 539 -19.09 -3.39 -10.34
C ALA A 539 -19.22 -4.55 -11.32
N ASP A 540 -18.45 -5.60 -11.11
CA ASP A 540 -18.31 -6.71 -12.04
C ASP A 540 -18.29 -8.05 -11.29
N PRO A 541 -19.30 -8.93 -11.52
CA PRO A 541 -19.38 -10.24 -10.86
C PRO A 541 -18.17 -11.14 -11.09
N LEU A 542 -17.46 -10.99 -12.21
CA LEU A 542 -16.23 -11.74 -12.48
C LEU A 542 -15.10 -11.29 -11.56
N ILE A 543 -14.94 -9.97 -11.39
CA ILE A 543 -13.93 -9.41 -10.48
C ILE A 543 -14.24 -9.84 -9.05
N ASP A 544 -15.50 -9.77 -8.62
CA ASP A 544 -15.92 -10.22 -7.28
C ASP A 544 -15.60 -11.70 -7.06
N ALA A 545 -15.91 -12.56 -8.03
CA ALA A 545 -15.62 -13.99 -7.93
C ALA A 545 -14.10 -14.28 -7.83
N ILE A 546 -13.27 -13.53 -8.58
CA ILE A 546 -11.82 -13.69 -8.49
C ILE A 546 -11.29 -13.20 -7.13
N ILE A 547 -11.82 -12.09 -6.61
CA ILE A 547 -11.47 -11.59 -5.26
C ILE A 547 -11.82 -12.63 -4.19
N GLU A 548 -12.94 -13.33 -4.32
CA GLU A 548 -13.27 -14.47 -3.44
C GLU A 548 -12.21 -15.57 -3.54
N LYS A 549 -11.75 -15.94 -4.76
CA LYS A 549 -10.68 -16.93 -4.94
C LYS A 549 -9.35 -16.50 -4.31
N VAL A 550 -9.02 -15.21 -4.33
CA VAL A 550 -7.87 -14.68 -3.59
C VAL A 550 -8.02 -14.92 -2.07
N GLY A 551 -9.21 -14.68 -1.52
CA GLY A 551 -9.52 -14.91 -0.10
C GLY A 551 -9.54 -16.40 0.31
N GLU A 552 -9.94 -17.29 -0.62
CA GLU A 552 -10.01 -18.75 -0.41
C GLU A 552 -8.66 -19.47 -0.59
N ALA A 553 -7.62 -18.77 -1.08
CA ALA A 553 -6.33 -19.36 -1.39
C ALA A 553 -5.69 -20.03 -0.16
N LYS A 554 -5.26 -21.28 -0.31
CA LYS A 554 -4.68 -22.10 0.77
C LYS A 554 -3.15 -22.10 0.79
N ASN A 555 -2.54 -21.61 -0.27
CA ASN A 555 -1.09 -21.49 -0.44
C ASN A 555 -0.76 -20.32 -1.34
N ARG A 556 0.52 -19.93 -1.40
CA ARG A 556 1.00 -18.80 -2.21
C ARG A 556 0.78 -18.97 -3.71
N GLU A 557 0.83 -20.20 -4.21
CA GLU A 557 0.62 -20.49 -5.63
C GLU A 557 -0.83 -20.22 -6.04
N ASP A 558 -1.80 -20.70 -5.26
CA ASP A 558 -3.23 -20.44 -5.49
C ASP A 558 -3.52 -18.93 -5.42
N HIS A 559 -2.98 -18.24 -4.40
CA HIS A 559 -3.12 -16.81 -4.25
C HIS A 559 -2.53 -16.04 -5.45
N GLN A 560 -1.32 -16.39 -5.86
CA GLN A 560 -0.65 -15.77 -7.00
C GLN A 560 -1.42 -16.00 -8.31
N THR A 561 -1.95 -17.21 -8.51
CA THR A 561 -2.77 -17.55 -9.68
C THR A 561 -4.02 -16.68 -9.73
N ALA A 562 -4.78 -16.58 -8.62
CA ALA A 562 -5.97 -15.75 -8.55
C ALA A 562 -5.65 -14.26 -8.80
N MET A 563 -4.58 -13.75 -8.21
CA MET A 563 -4.11 -12.37 -8.42
C MET A 563 -3.71 -12.09 -9.87
N ARG A 564 -3.05 -13.02 -10.56
CA ARG A 564 -2.69 -12.87 -12.00
C ARG A 564 -3.93 -12.89 -12.88
N VAL A 565 -4.89 -13.76 -12.59
CA VAL A 565 -6.18 -13.77 -13.32
C VAL A 565 -6.94 -12.45 -13.07
N LEU A 566 -6.93 -11.92 -11.84
CA LEU A 566 -7.48 -10.61 -11.55
C LEU A 566 -6.80 -9.51 -12.37
N ASP A 567 -5.47 -9.50 -12.41
CA ASP A 567 -4.70 -8.53 -13.19
C ASP A 567 -5.05 -8.57 -14.69
N ARG A 568 -5.19 -9.77 -15.29
CA ARG A 568 -5.64 -9.92 -16.68
C ARG A 568 -7.00 -9.27 -16.92
N VAL A 569 -7.96 -9.52 -16.01
CA VAL A 569 -9.32 -8.97 -16.12
C VAL A 569 -9.29 -7.45 -15.98
N LEU A 570 -8.60 -6.91 -14.96
CA LEU A 570 -8.51 -5.46 -14.74
C LEU A 570 -7.87 -4.73 -15.93
N ARG A 571 -6.81 -5.30 -16.52
CA ARG A 571 -6.17 -4.75 -17.72
C ARG A 571 -7.10 -4.76 -18.93
N LEU A 572 -7.97 -5.76 -19.07
CA LEU A 572 -8.94 -5.85 -20.17
C LEU A 572 -10.15 -4.93 -19.95
N LYS A 573 -10.57 -4.64 -18.72
CA LYS A 573 -11.72 -3.77 -18.40
C LYS A 573 -11.43 -2.28 -18.60
N ARG A 574 -10.21 -1.82 -18.38
CA ARG A 574 -9.80 -0.42 -18.54
C ARG A 574 -10.52 0.60 -17.68
N ASP A 575 -11.08 0.24 -16.57
CA ASP A 575 -11.65 1.18 -15.62
C ASP A 575 -10.53 2.02 -14.97
N TRP A 576 -9.39 1.40 -14.74
CA TRP A 576 -8.13 2.02 -14.38
C TRP A 576 -7.15 2.02 -15.55
N ILE A 577 -6.56 3.17 -15.85
CA ILE A 577 -5.51 3.31 -16.87
C ILE A 577 -4.16 3.42 -16.14
N PRO A 578 -3.33 2.36 -16.11
CA PRO A 578 -2.00 2.41 -15.49
C PRO A 578 -1.13 3.50 -16.11
N ASN A 579 -0.33 4.18 -15.27
CA ASN A 579 0.50 5.31 -15.68
C ASN A 579 1.97 4.90 -15.86
N TRP A 580 2.74 5.06 -14.79
CA TRP A 580 4.18 4.77 -14.75
C TRP A 580 4.57 4.27 -13.35
N THR A 581 5.68 3.56 -13.29
CA THR A 581 6.24 3.04 -12.07
C THR A 581 7.72 3.39 -11.94
N SER A 582 8.25 3.42 -10.72
CA SER A 582 9.67 3.56 -10.41
C SER A 582 10.16 2.27 -9.76
N ALA A 583 11.32 1.82 -10.14
CA ALA A 583 11.98 0.67 -9.50
C ALA A 583 12.83 1.09 -8.28
N ASN A 584 12.90 2.39 -7.99
CA ASN A 584 13.82 2.91 -6.99
C ASN A 584 13.23 4.07 -6.21
N HIS A 585 13.57 4.16 -4.93
CA HIS A 585 13.51 5.37 -4.13
C HIS A 585 14.66 6.30 -4.50
N ARG A 586 14.35 7.55 -4.80
CA ARG A 586 15.35 8.62 -5.03
C ARG A 586 15.61 9.34 -3.73
N VAL A 587 16.71 9.04 -3.07
CA VAL A 587 16.99 9.52 -1.71
C VAL A 587 18.23 10.41 -1.70
N ALA A 588 18.12 11.54 -1.01
CA ALA A 588 19.24 12.38 -0.64
C ALA A 588 19.25 12.59 0.89
N TYR A 589 20.42 12.53 1.48
CA TYR A 589 20.56 12.72 2.93
C TYR A 589 21.91 13.37 3.26
N TRP A 590 21.94 14.14 4.33
CA TRP A 590 23.18 14.59 4.93
C TRP A 590 23.90 13.39 5.52
N ASP A 591 25.22 13.28 5.30
CA ASP A 591 26.00 12.10 5.72
C ASP A 591 26.23 12.07 7.23
N VAL A 592 25.13 11.97 7.95
CA VAL A 592 25.06 11.87 9.42
C VAL A 592 24.42 10.55 9.87
N PHE A 593 24.17 9.63 8.95
CA PHE A 593 23.44 8.40 9.23
C PHE A 593 24.29 7.16 8.99
N GLY A 594 24.05 6.15 9.83
CA GLY A 594 24.41 4.78 9.59
C GLY A 594 23.17 3.93 9.29
N PHE A 595 23.33 2.88 8.49
CA PHE A 595 22.28 1.93 8.15
C PHE A 595 22.89 0.63 7.61
N LYS A 596 22.12 -0.46 7.62
CA LYS A 596 22.51 -1.70 6.93
C LYS A 596 22.39 -1.51 5.41
N PRO A 597 23.36 -2.01 4.61
CA PRO A 597 23.28 -1.97 3.15
C PRO A 597 22.04 -2.70 2.60
N GLU A 598 21.73 -3.86 3.16
CA GLU A 598 20.56 -4.65 2.80
C GLU A 598 19.34 -4.11 3.53
N LYS A 599 18.34 -3.68 2.75
CA LYS A 599 17.04 -3.29 3.30
C LYS A 599 16.07 -4.47 3.26
N PRO A 600 15.05 -4.50 4.13
CA PRO A 600 14.00 -5.52 4.05
C PRO A 600 13.18 -5.38 2.76
N ASP A 601 12.67 -6.52 2.27
CA ASP A 601 12.07 -6.65 0.95
C ASP A 601 10.71 -5.95 0.82
N TYR A 602 9.92 -5.86 1.90
CA TYR A 602 8.50 -5.52 1.80
C TYR A 602 8.09 -4.21 2.48
N PHE A 603 8.94 -3.65 3.33
CA PHE A 603 8.71 -2.34 3.94
C PHE A 603 10.02 -1.70 4.41
N TRP A 604 10.21 -0.40 4.16
CA TRP A 604 11.47 0.29 4.44
C TRP A 604 11.26 1.59 5.25
N PRO A 605 10.91 1.51 6.53
CA PRO A 605 10.76 2.68 7.41
C PRO A 605 12.15 3.16 7.86
N VAL A 606 12.68 4.18 7.19
CA VAL A 606 14.02 4.75 7.46
C VAL A 606 14.14 5.19 8.91
N GLU A 607 13.09 5.79 9.47
CA GLU A 607 13.03 6.26 10.86
C GLU A 607 13.17 5.15 11.90
N ALA A 608 12.87 3.89 11.54
CA ALA A 608 13.03 2.75 12.43
C ALA A 608 14.33 1.96 12.20
N LEU A 609 14.86 2.00 10.98
CA LEU A 609 16.00 1.17 10.54
C LEU A 609 17.35 1.88 10.62
N TRP A 610 17.38 3.20 10.40
CA TRP A 610 18.61 3.99 10.39
C TRP A 610 18.93 4.51 11.77
N TRP A 611 20.19 4.97 11.96
CA TRP A 611 20.65 5.59 13.20
C TRP A 611 21.48 6.83 12.92
N PHE A 612 21.61 7.68 13.92
CA PHE A 612 22.51 8.84 13.87
C PHE A 612 23.95 8.39 14.14
N ASP A 613 24.86 8.73 13.24
CA ASP A 613 26.30 8.45 13.35
C ASP A 613 27.05 9.72 13.74
N GLU A 614 27.40 9.81 15.02
CA GLU A 614 28.13 10.99 15.53
C GLU A 614 29.48 11.23 14.86
N ALA A 615 30.19 10.18 14.44
CA ALA A 615 31.50 10.34 13.81
C ALA A 615 31.36 11.00 12.44
N LYS A 616 30.39 10.55 11.65
CA LYS A 616 30.03 11.18 10.37
C LYS A 616 29.52 12.61 10.57
N ALA A 617 28.66 12.83 11.55
CA ALA A 617 28.11 14.15 11.85
C ALA A 617 29.21 15.16 12.22
N ARG A 618 30.18 14.77 13.04
CA ARG A 618 31.37 15.60 13.37
C ARG A 618 32.22 15.89 12.15
N ALA A 619 32.36 14.93 11.24
CA ALA A 619 33.17 15.11 10.03
C ALA A 619 32.63 16.20 9.09
N ILE A 620 31.34 16.52 9.19
CA ILE A 620 30.66 17.52 8.35
C ILE A 620 30.10 18.71 9.15
N ASP A 621 30.55 18.93 10.40
CA ASP A 621 30.11 20.01 11.30
C ASP A 621 28.58 20.00 11.59
N LYS A 622 28.00 18.81 11.80
CA LYS A 622 26.57 18.61 12.09
C LYS A 622 26.31 17.76 13.37
N ALA A 623 27.31 17.64 14.25
CA ALA A 623 27.19 16.89 15.49
C ALA A 623 26.34 17.61 16.57
#